data_64e6dbe56728a50abb0b06fade549f36
#
_entry.id   64e6dbe56728a50abb0b06fade549f36
#
_cell.length_a   1.000
_cell.length_b   1.000
_cell.length_c   1.000
_cell.angle_alpha   90.00
_cell.angle_beta   90.00
_cell.angle_gamma   90.00
#
_symmetry.space_group_name_H-M   'P 1'
#
loop_
_entity.id
_entity.type
_entity.pdbx_description
1 polymer ?
#
loop_
_entity_poly.entity_id
_entity_poly.type
_entity_poly.pdbx_seq_one_letter_code
_entity_poly.pdbx_strand_id
1 'polypeptide(L)'
;MAAAVASRAFLAAPAVAVSKAQTKRAFFGNIAGLAPVARRSAPVVKSLAVKAETNYQVIEPLNGDPFVGGLETPVTSAPLVAWFLSNLPGYRTGVNPLLRGVEVGLAHGYLLVGPFVCTGPLRGTEIGQVAGTMGAAALVTILSMCLTVYGIASFKEGAASTAPSLTLTGRSKDADKLQTADGWASFAGGFFFGGLSGVAWAYILLYVLDLPYPVK
;
A
#
# COMPACT_ATOMS: atom_id res chain seq x y z
N MET A 1 29.21 32.84 31.27
CA MET A 1 28.54 31.69 31.91
C MET A 1 28.37 30.63 30.84
N ALA A 2 29.20 29.58 30.87
CA ALA A 2 29.18 28.48 29.91
C ALA A 2 28.34 27.35 30.51
N ALA A 3 27.30 26.91 29.78
CA ALA A 3 26.52 25.75 30.15
C ALA A 3 27.07 24.52 29.42
N ALA A 4 27.54 23.55 30.18
CA ALA A 4 28.07 22.28 29.71
C ALA A 4 26.95 21.36 29.21
N VAL A 5 27.07 20.89 27.97
CA VAL A 5 26.23 19.84 27.39
C VAL A 5 26.83 18.49 27.77
N ALA A 6 26.15 17.76 28.63
CA ALA A 6 26.52 16.40 29.01
C ALA A 6 26.18 15.41 27.87
N SER A 7 27.22 14.82 27.27
CA SER A 7 27.14 13.72 26.31
C SER A 7 26.73 12.42 27.03
N ARG A 8 25.57 11.87 26.74
CA ARG A 8 25.18 10.54 27.20
C ARG A 8 25.80 9.49 26.30
N ALA A 9 26.72 8.70 26.85
CA ALA A 9 27.27 7.52 26.22
C ALA A 9 26.18 6.45 26.02
N PHE A 10 26.06 5.98 24.78
CA PHE A 10 25.21 4.88 24.39
C PHE A 10 25.92 3.57 24.73
N LEU A 11 25.36 2.80 25.67
CA LEU A 11 25.85 1.47 26.01
C LEU A 11 25.49 0.50 24.89
N ALA A 12 26.50 -0.04 24.23
CA ALA A 12 26.38 -1.09 23.24
C ALA A 12 26.01 -2.43 23.92
N ALA A 13 24.99 -3.10 23.41
CA ALA A 13 24.61 -4.45 23.82
C ALA A 13 25.64 -5.48 23.31
N PRO A 14 25.91 -6.58 24.06
CA PRO A 14 26.90 -7.58 23.66
C PRO A 14 26.41 -8.44 22.51
N ALA A 15 27.28 -8.64 21.50
CA ALA A 15 27.07 -9.56 20.40
C ALA A 15 27.06 -11.02 20.89
N VAL A 16 25.99 -11.73 20.59
CA VAL A 16 25.90 -13.19 20.83
C VAL A 16 26.73 -13.91 19.76
N ALA A 17 27.82 -14.55 20.18
CA ALA A 17 28.65 -15.36 19.33
C ALA A 17 27.96 -16.69 19.06
N VAL A 18 27.63 -16.95 17.79
CA VAL A 18 27.15 -18.24 17.30
C VAL A 18 28.36 -19.16 17.09
N SER A 19 28.51 -20.18 17.95
CA SER A 19 29.51 -21.23 17.83
C SER A 19 29.19 -22.15 16.66
N LYS A 20 30.10 -22.22 15.68
CA LYS A 20 30.09 -23.23 14.61
C LYS A 20 30.57 -24.56 15.18
N ALA A 21 29.68 -25.51 15.38
CA ALA A 21 30.05 -26.89 15.64
C ALA A 21 30.62 -27.55 14.35
N GLN A 22 31.90 -27.84 14.36
CA GLN A 22 32.58 -28.64 13.32
C GLN A 22 32.26 -30.12 13.56
N THR A 23 31.51 -30.72 12.64
CA THR A 23 31.35 -32.19 12.59
C THR A 23 32.57 -32.84 12.00
N LYS A 24 33.36 -33.53 12.81
CA LYS A 24 34.47 -34.38 12.35
C LYS A 24 33.89 -35.60 11.66
N ARG A 25 34.18 -35.76 10.38
CA ARG A 25 34.00 -37.05 9.64
C ARG A 25 35.00 -38.07 10.12
N ALA A 26 34.55 -39.11 10.77
CA ALA A 26 35.33 -40.29 11.01
C ALA A 26 35.26 -41.21 9.78
N PHE A 27 36.41 -41.47 9.22
CA PHE A 27 36.66 -42.43 8.15
C PHE A 27 36.84 -43.80 8.79
N PHE A 28 35.89 -44.70 8.60
CA PHE A 28 36.14 -46.14 8.89
C PHE A 28 35.62 -47.02 7.77
N GLY A 29 36.53 -47.89 7.39
CA GLY A 29 36.51 -48.71 6.22
C GLY A 29 35.48 -49.82 6.15
N ASN A 30 35.37 -50.24 4.97
CA ASN A 30 34.57 -51.26 4.36
C ASN A 30 34.75 -52.66 5.02
N ILE A 31 33.68 -53.27 5.54
CA ILE A 31 33.60 -54.71 5.78
C ILE A 31 32.33 -55.19 5.06
N ALA A 32 32.59 -56.08 4.09
CA ALA A 32 31.57 -56.69 3.26
C ALA A 32 30.72 -57.72 4.09
N GLY A 33 29.42 -57.73 3.80
CA GLY A 33 28.56 -58.85 4.00
C GLY A 33 27.77 -58.90 5.26
N LEU A 34 26.61 -58.21 5.25
CA LEU A 34 25.34 -58.64 5.89
C LEU A 34 24.28 -57.58 5.49
N ALA A 35 23.27 -58.05 4.77
CA ALA A 35 22.16 -57.21 4.39
C ALA A 35 21.41 -56.67 5.60
N PRO A 36 21.17 -55.38 5.74
CA PRO A 36 20.40 -54.84 6.86
C PRO A 36 18.92 -55.18 6.66
N VAL A 37 18.37 -55.91 7.67
CA VAL A 37 16.93 -56.10 7.81
C VAL A 37 16.26 -54.73 7.85
N ALA A 38 15.39 -54.45 6.88
CA ALA A 38 14.62 -53.24 6.79
C ALA A 38 13.73 -53.10 8.04
N ARG A 39 14.15 -52.26 8.98
CA ARG A 39 13.30 -51.79 10.08
C ARG A 39 12.18 -50.98 9.44
N ARG A 40 10.96 -51.53 9.38
CA ARG A 40 9.76 -50.77 9.10
C ARG A 40 9.67 -49.65 10.15
N SER A 41 9.92 -48.43 9.67
CA SER A 41 9.65 -47.24 10.46
C SER A 41 8.15 -47.16 10.73
N ALA A 42 7.79 -47.17 12.02
CA ALA A 42 6.42 -46.91 12.45
C ALA A 42 5.96 -45.55 11.87
N PRO A 43 4.69 -45.42 11.45
CA PRO A 43 4.20 -44.12 10.96
C PRO A 43 4.35 -43.11 12.07
N VAL A 44 5.12 -42.07 11.80
CA VAL A 44 5.18 -40.89 12.67
C VAL A 44 3.80 -40.27 12.64
N VAL A 45 3.02 -40.54 13.66
CA VAL A 45 1.79 -39.79 13.93
C VAL A 45 2.23 -38.34 14.18
N LYS A 46 2.11 -37.51 13.17
CA LYS A 46 2.22 -36.06 13.36
C LYS A 46 1.10 -35.69 14.30
N SER A 47 1.44 -35.46 15.57
CA SER A 47 0.52 -34.82 16.49
C SER A 47 0.17 -33.49 15.87
N LEU A 48 -1.07 -33.32 15.40
CA LEU A 48 -1.65 -32.02 15.13
C LEU A 48 -1.72 -31.33 16.49
N ALA A 49 -0.64 -30.62 16.82
CA ALA A 49 -0.70 -29.65 17.88
C ALA A 49 -1.71 -28.61 17.42
N VAL A 50 -2.93 -28.71 17.91
CA VAL A 50 -3.91 -27.64 17.86
C VAL A 50 -3.24 -26.48 18.60
N LYS A 51 -2.70 -25.54 17.83
CA LYS A 51 -2.17 -24.31 18.39
C LYS A 51 -3.36 -23.64 19.06
N ALA A 52 -3.36 -23.60 20.39
CA ALA A 52 -4.38 -22.89 21.14
C ALA A 52 -4.52 -21.50 20.52
N GLU A 53 -5.75 -21.12 20.23
CA GLU A 53 -6.05 -19.81 19.66
C GLU A 53 -5.40 -18.74 20.53
N THR A 54 -4.38 -18.14 19.97
CA THR A 54 -3.85 -16.89 20.50
C THR A 54 -4.98 -15.89 20.48
N ASN A 55 -5.18 -15.17 21.57
CA ASN A 55 -6.15 -14.11 21.70
C ASN A 55 -6.24 -13.33 20.39
N TYR A 56 -7.45 -13.26 19.83
CA TYR A 56 -7.70 -12.53 18.60
C TYR A 56 -7.36 -11.07 18.82
N GLN A 57 -6.22 -10.67 18.30
CA GLN A 57 -5.76 -9.28 18.39
C GLN A 57 -6.27 -8.56 17.16
N VAL A 58 -7.18 -7.61 17.36
CA VAL A 58 -7.82 -6.85 16.27
C VAL A 58 -6.84 -5.87 15.62
N ILE A 59 -5.86 -5.41 16.39
CA ILE A 59 -4.81 -4.50 15.93
C ILE A 59 -3.45 -5.11 16.33
N GLU A 60 -2.63 -5.47 15.34
CA GLU A 60 -1.25 -5.90 15.57
C GLU A 60 -0.31 -4.70 15.38
N PRO A 61 0.54 -4.39 16.40
CA PRO A 61 1.55 -3.35 16.25
C PRO A 61 2.56 -3.75 15.17
N LEU A 62 2.72 -2.92 14.15
CA LEU A 62 3.74 -3.11 13.12
C LEU A 62 5.12 -2.73 13.69
N ASN A 63 6.10 -3.63 13.58
CA ASN A 63 7.47 -3.43 14.06
C ASN A 63 7.58 -3.11 15.57
N GLY A 64 6.58 -3.51 16.37
CA GLY A 64 6.55 -3.24 17.80
C GLY A 64 6.11 -1.82 18.18
N ASP A 65 5.70 -1.00 17.24
CA ASP A 65 5.12 0.31 17.50
C ASP A 65 3.61 0.20 17.72
N PRO A 66 3.09 0.47 18.93
CA PRO A 66 1.67 0.35 19.24
C PRO A 66 0.80 1.40 18.54
N PHE A 67 1.40 2.46 17.99
CA PHE A 67 0.68 3.50 17.24
C PHE A 67 0.56 3.20 15.75
N VAL A 68 1.30 2.22 15.25
CA VAL A 68 1.25 1.76 13.87
C VAL A 68 0.77 0.33 13.86
N GLY A 69 -0.50 0.12 13.58
CA GLY A 69 -1.14 -1.19 13.56
C GLY A 69 -1.77 -1.53 12.22
N GLY A 70 -1.79 -2.81 11.87
CA GLY A 70 -2.63 -3.34 10.79
C GLY A 70 -3.99 -3.72 11.36
N LEU A 71 -5.06 -3.01 10.96
CA LEU A 71 -6.42 -3.39 11.31
C LEU A 71 -6.92 -4.47 10.36
N GLU A 72 -7.10 -5.68 10.86
CA GLU A 72 -7.74 -6.77 10.13
C GLU A 72 -9.22 -6.84 10.52
N THR A 73 -10.09 -6.73 9.54
CA THR A 73 -11.54 -6.91 9.71
C THR A 73 -12.02 -8.04 8.81
N PRO A 74 -13.16 -8.69 9.10
CA PRO A 74 -13.73 -9.71 8.22
C PRO A 74 -13.97 -9.17 6.79
N VAL A 75 -14.20 -7.88 6.63
CA VAL A 75 -14.41 -7.24 5.32
C VAL A 75 -13.09 -7.09 4.59
N THR A 76 -12.05 -6.53 5.23
CA THR A 76 -10.76 -6.25 4.59
C THR A 76 -9.90 -7.49 4.38
N SER A 77 -10.04 -8.51 5.25
CA SER A 77 -9.26 -9.75 5.21
C SER A 77 -9.92 -10.86 4.42
N ALA A 78 -11.16 -10.68 3.93
CA ALA A 78 -11.80 -11.65 3.05
C ALA A 78 -10.98 -11.77 1.74
N PRO A 79 -10.71 -13.00 1.24
CA PRO A 79 -9.83 -13.19 0.07
C PRO A 79 -10.24 -12.41 -1.17
N LEU A 80 -11.53 -12.30 -1.44
CA LEU A 80 -12.07 -11.56 -2.57
C LEU A 80 -11.84 -10.05 -2.41
N VAL A 81 -12.08 -9.52 -1.22
CA VAL A 81 -11.88 -8.10 -0.92
C VAL A 81 -10.41 -7.75 -0.91
N ALA A 82 -9.56 -8.59 -0.32
CA ALA A 82 -8.11 -8.41 -0.34
C ALA A 82 -7.55 -8.42 -1.77
N TRP A 83 -8.03 -9.32 -2.63
CA TRP A 83 -7.69 -9.33 -4.05
C TRP A 83 -8.13 -8.05 -4.75
N PHE A 84 -9.37 -7.62 -4.56
CA PHE A 84 -9.88 -6.37 -5.15
C PHE A 84 -9.08 -5.15 -4.70
N LEU A 85 -8.87 -4.99 -3.39
CA LEU A 85 -8.12 -3.86 -2.85
C LEU A 85 -6.66 -3.84 -3.34
N SER A 86 -6.01 -5.01 -3.44
CA SER A 86 -4.63 -5.10 -3.92
C SER A 86 -4.48 -4.70 -5.40
N ASN A 87 -5.55 -4.76 -6.18
CA ASN A 87 -5.57 -4.33 -7.58
C ASN A 87 -5.90 -2.84 -7.77
N LEU A 88 -6.30 -2.13 -6.72
CA LEU A 88 -6.51 -0.69 -6.80
C LEU A 88 -5.19 0.05 -7.05
N PRO A 89 -5.21 1.16 -7.82
CA PRO A 89 -3.98 1.88 -8.18
C PRO A 89 -3.16 2.33 -6.98
N GLY A 90 -3.80 2.67 -5.86
CA GLY A 90 -3.13 3.04 -4.62
C GLY A 90 -2.26 1.93 -4.01
N TYR A 91 -2.55 0.66 -4.28
CA TYR A 91 -1.88 -0.52 -3.71
C TYR A 91 -1.00 -1.28 -4.72
N ARG A 92 -1.00 -0.91 -5.98
CA ARG A 92 -0.15 -1.52 -7.03
C ARG A 92 1.28 -0.97 -6.97
N THR A 93 2.08 -1.48 -6.04
CA THR A 93 3.44 -0.99 -5.76
C THR A 93 4.42 -1.10 -6.92
N GLY A 94 4.20 -2.04 -7.85
CA GLY A 94 5.03 -2.22 -9.05
C GLY A 94 4.76 -1.23 -10.19
N VAL A 95 3.69 -0.42 -10.09
CA VAL A 95 3.32 0.56 -11.11
C VAL A 95 3.92 1.93 -10.76
N ASN A 96 4.36 2.66 -11.81
CA ASN A 96 4.89 4.01 -11.62
C ASN A 96 3.86 4.92 -10.92
N PRO A 97 4.24 5.69 -9.89
CA PRO A 97 3.36 6.61 -9.19
C PRO A 97 2.59 7.58 -10.10
N LEU A 98 3.21 8.07 -11.18
CA LEU A 98 2.54 8.93 -12.15
C LEU A 98 1.31 8.25 -12.78
N LEU A 99 1.45 7.00 -13.25
CA LEU A 99 0.34 6.25 -13.87
C LEU A 99 -0.76 5.94 -12.87
N ARG A 100 -0.39 5.63 -11.64
CA ARG A 100 -1.34 5.44 -10.53
C ARG A 100 -2.12 6.72 -10.26
N GLY A 101 -1.45 7.87 -10.27
CA GLY A 101 -2.07 9.18 -10.16
C GLY A 101 -3.06 9.45 -11.31
N VAL A 102 -2.65 9.20 -12.55
CA VAL A 102 -3.53 9.37 -13.73
C VAL A 102 -4.79 8.51 -13.61
N GLU A 103 -4.67 7.25 -13.23
CA GLU A 103 -5.81 6.34 -13.09
C GLU A 103 -6.78 6.81 -11.99
N VAL A 104 -6.25 7.17 -10.82
CA VAL A 104 -7.05 7.71 -9.71
C VAL A 104 -7.70 9.03 -10.09
N GLY A 105 -6.94 9.94 -10.70
CA GLY A 105 -7.44 11.23 -11.16
C GLY A 105 -8.55 11.09 -12.18
N LEU A 106 -8.35 10.25 -13.21
CA LEU A 106 -9.33 10.00 -14.27
C LEU A 106 -10.67 9.50 -13.69
N ALA A 107 -10.62 8.54 -12.79
CA ALA A 107 -11.81 8.02 -12.13
C ALA A 107 -12.54 9.11 -11.32
N HIS A 108 -11.80 9.88 -10.51
CA HIS A 108 -12.40 10.93 -9.70
C HIS A 108 -12.96 12.06 -10.56
N GLY A 109 -12.22 12.55 -11.55
CA GLY A 109 -12.69 13.62 -12.44
C GLY A 109 -13.95 13.22 -13.21
N TYR A 110 -13.97 11.98 -13.70
CA TYR A 110 -15.15 11.46 -14.40
C TYR A 110 -16.39 11.40 -13.50
N LEU A 111 -16.24 10.85 -12.29
CA LEU A 111 -17.37 10.65 -11.37
C LEU A 111 -17.90 11.97 -10.77
N LEU A 112 -17.05 12.98 -10.60
CA LEU A 112 -17.44 14.24 -9.98
C LEU A 112 -18.38 15.07 -10.84
N VAL A 113 -18.35 14.96 -12.16
CA VAL A 113 -19.22 15.73 -13.05
C VAL A 113 -20.69 15.50 -12.75
N GLY A 114 -21.11 14.25 -12.52
CA GLY A 114 -22.50 13.91 -12.19
C GLY A 114 -23.07 14.72 -11.02
N PRO A 115 -22.55 14.58 -9.81
CA PRO A 115 -23.01 15.32 -8.63
C PRO A 115 -22.97 16.85 -8.83
N PHE A 116 -21.90 17.38 -9.43
CA PHE A 116 -21.77 18.82 -9.62
C PHE A 116 -22.83 19.40 -10.58
N VAL A 117 -23.20 18.67 -11.61
CA VAL A 117 -24.27 19.07 -12.53
C VAL A 117 -25.64 18.92 -11.88
N CYS A 118 -25.91 17.77 -11.24
CA CYS A 118 -27.24 17.45 -10.72
C CYS A 118 -27.62 18.25 -9.47
N THR A 119 -26.63 18.60 -8.64
CA THR A 119 -26.88 19.31 -7.36
C THR A 119 -26.36 20.73 -7.33
N GLY A 120 -25.69 21.17 -8.40
CA GLY A 120 -25.11 22.51 -8.51
C GLY A 120 -26.17 23.62 -8.43
N PRO A 121 -25.77 24.84 -8.04
CA PRO A 121 -26.68 25.97 -7.89
C PRO A 121 -27.32 26.43 -9.20
N LEU A 122 -26.65 26.18 -10.34
CA LEU A 122 -27.12 26.53 -11.68
C LEU A 122 -27.84 25.38 -12.40
N ARG A 123 -28.11 24.25 -11.68
CA ARG A 123 -28.91 23.17 -12.26
C ARG A 123 -30.27 23.71 -12.75
N GLY A 124 -30.74 23.23 -13.86
CA GLY A 124 -31.99 23.70 -14.46
C GLY A 124 -31.88 24.97 -15.28
N THR A 125 -30.68 25.51 -15.45
CA THR A 125 -30.40 26.58 -16.41
C THR A 125 -29.69 26.00 -17.64
N GLU A 126 -29.71 26.72 -18.77
CA GLU A 126 -29.03 26.31 -20.00
C GLU A 126 -27.53 26.11 -19.82
N ILE A 127 -26.91 26.83 -18.87
CA ILE A 127 -25.49 26.73 -18.57
C ILE A 127 -25.16 25.75 -17.44
N GLY A 128 -26.17 25.08 -16.86
CA GLY A 128 -26.00 24.21 -15.70
C GLY A 128 -24.99 23.09 -15.93
N GLN A 129 -24.99 22.50 -17.12
CA GLN A 129 -24.04 21.44 -17.52
C GLN A 129 -22.59 21.94 -17.55
N VAL A 130 -22.36 23.09 -18.16
CA VAL A 130 -21.01 23.69 -18.23
C VAL A 130 -20.57 24.13 -16.84
N ALA A 131 -21.44 24.79 -16.09
CA ALA A 131 -21.13 25.25 -14.75
C ALA A 131 -20.79 24.11 -13.80
N GLY A 132 -21.55 23.00 -13.82
CA GLY A 132 -21.25 21.80 -13.04
C GLY A 132 -19.94 21.15 -13.43
N THR A 133 -19.66 21.02 -14.73
CA THR A 133 -18.40 20.49 -15.24
C THR A 133 -17.21 21.34 -14.80
N MET A 134 -17.32 22.66 -14.89
CA MET A 134 -16.28 23.58 -14.41
C MET A 134 -16.09 23.51 -12.90
N GLY A 135 -17.18 23.31 -12.14
CA GLY A 135 -17.11 23.08 -10.70
C GLY A 135 -16.33 21.79 -10.37
N ALA A 136 -16.58 20.71 -11.11
CA ALA A 136 -15.83 19.46 -10.94
C ALA A 136 -14.32 19.64 -11.27
N ALA A 137 -14.01 20.37 -12.36
CA ALA A 137 -12.62 20.69 -12.72
C ALA A 137 -11.92 21.55 -11.64
N ALA A 138 -12.63 22.53 -11.09
CA ALA A 138 -12.12 23.33 -9.98
C ALA A 138 -11.82 22.48 -8.74
N LEU A 139 -12.71 21.55 -8.37
CA LEU A 139 -12.45 20.63 -7.25
C LEU A 139 -11.23 19.75 -7.53
N VAL A 140 -11.08 19.17 -8.72
CA VAL A 140 -9.89 18.40 -9.10
C VAL A 140 -8.61 19.22 -8.90
N THR A 141 -8.63 20.48 -9.31
CA THR A 141 -7.49 21.39 -9.13
C THR A 141 -7.17 21.62 -7.66
N ILE A 142 -8.18 21.87 -6.84
CA ILE A 142 -8.03 22.04 -5.38
C ILE A 142 -7.46 20.76 -4.74
N LEU A 143 -8.00 19.60 -5.08
CA LEU A 143 -7.50 18.31 -4.58
C LEU A 143 -6.04 18.07 -4.98
N SER A 144 -5.66 18.44 -6.20
CA SER A 144 -4.26 18.32 -6.66
C SER A 144 -3.32 19.21 -5.86
N MET A 145 -3.74 20.43 -5.54
CA MET A 145 -2.99 21.31 -4.64
C MET A 145 -2.88 20.74 -3.23
N CYS A 146 -3.96 20.19 -2.69
CA CYS A 146 -3.95 19.53 -1.39
C CYS A 146 -2.99 18.32 -1.37
N LEU A 147 -3.00 17.50 -2.42
CA LEU A 147 -2.06 16.38 -2.56
C LEU A 147 -0.60 16.87 -2.60
N THR A 148 -0.33 17.96 -3.30
CA THR A 148 1.01 18.55 -3.37
C THR A 148 1.46 19.05 -2.00
N VAL A 149 0.61 19.79 -1.29
CA VAL A 149 0.90 20.29 0.07
C VAL A 149 1.15 19.13 1.03
N TYR A 150 0.33 18.07 0.97
CA TYR A 150 0.53 16.86 1.77
C TYR A 150 1.89 16.23 1.48
N GLY A 151 2.27 16.12 0.20
CA GLY A 151 3.57 15.55 -0.18
C GLY A 151 4.74 16.32 0.38
N ILE A 152 4.72 17.65 0.28
CA ILE A 152 5.77 18.54 0.83
C ILE A 152 5.86 18.40 2.35
N ALA A 153 4.72 18.27 3.04
CA ALA A 153 4.68 18.15 4.50
C ALA A 153 5.12 16.77 5.00
N SER A 154 4.85 15.70 4.22
CA SER A 154 5.01 14.31 4.69
C SER A 154 6.33 13.67 4.26
N PHE A 155 6.91 14.07 3.12
CA PHE A 155 8.07 13.41 2.55
C PHE A 155 9.24 14.39 2.39
N LYS A 156 10.43 13.96 2.82
CA LYS A 156 11.67 14.72 2.64
C LYS A 156 12.36 14.31 1.34
N GLU A 157 12.90 15.28 0.62
CA GLU A 157 13.70 15.04 -0.58
C GLU A 157 14.91 14.14 -0.27
N GLY A 158 15.15 13.17 -1.14
CA GLY A 158 16.25 12.21 -1.00
C GLY A 158 16.08 11.17 0.12
N ALA A 159 15.00 11.23 0.90
CA ALA A 159 14.75 10.23 1.93
C ALA A 159 14.23 8.92 1.33
N ALA A 160 14.55 7.80 1.99
CA ALA A 160 13.98 6.52 1.65
C ALA A 160 12.46 6.52 1.82
N SER A 161 11.77 5.62 1.11
CA SER A 161 10.32 5.45 1.22
C SER A 161 9.91 5.15 2.66
N THR A 162 8.86 5.80 3.13
CA THR A 162 8.25 5.54 4.45
C THR A 162 7.30 4.34 4.44
N ALA A 163 7.10 3.72 3.27
CA ALA A 163 6.25 2.53 3.15
C ALA A 163 6.86 1.33 3.87
N PRO A 164 6.01 0.44 4.45
CA PRO A 164 6.49 -0.79 5.06
C PRO A 164 7.25 -1.66 4.06
N SER A 165 8.47 -2.08 4.40
CA SER A 165 9.30 -2.99 3.61
C SER A 165 9.10 -4.47 3.98
N LEU A 166 8.27 -4.75 4.99
CA LEU A 166 7.91 -6.10 5.41
C LEU A 166 6.43 -6.35 5.18
N THR A 167 6.10 -7.57 4.78
CA THR A 167 4.71 -8.06 4.78
C THR A 167 4.31 -8.47 6.20
N LEU A 168 3.02 -8.65 6.46
CA LEU A 168 2.52 -9.19 7.74
C LEU A 168 3.14 -10.56 8.10
N THR A 169 3.56 -11.33 7.09
CA THR A 169 4.24 -12.63 7.27
C THR A 169 5.76 -12.49 7.41
N GLY A 170 6.30 -11.27 7.54
CA GLY A 170 7.73 -11.02 7.72
C GLY A 170 8.59 -11.18 6.46
N ARG A 171 7.98 -11.30 5.27
CA ARG A 171 8.74 -11.34 4.02
C ARG A 171 9.18 -9.93 3.65
N SER A 172 10.45 -9.77 3.29
CA SER A 172 10.94 -8.50 2.72
C SER A 172 10.31 -8.25 1.35
N LYS A 173 9.87 -7.02 1.13
CA LYS A 173 9.44 -6.51 -0.16
C LYS A 173 10.04 -5.13 -0.39
N ASP A 174 10.15 -4.73 -1.64
CA ASP A 174 10.56 -3.37 -1.98
C ASP A 174 9.54 -2.37 -1.42
N ALA A 175 10.05 -1.33 -0.77
CA ALA A 175 9.20 -0.25 -0.27
C ALA A 175 8.56 0.50 -1.44
N ASP A 176 7.28 0.86 -1.29
CA ASP A 176 6.53 1.55 -2.34
C ASP A 176 7.14 2.92 -2.64
N LYS A 177 7.50 3.15 -3.89
CA LYS A 177 8.04 4.43 -4.36
C LYS A 177 7.05 5.59 -4.25
N LEU A 178 5.75 5.30 -4.13
CA LEU A 178 4.73 6.32 -3.92
C LEU A 178 5.00 7.15 -2.67
N GLN A 179 5.49 6.52 -1.60
CA GLN A 179 5.76 7.18 -0.32
C GLN A 179 7.18 7.77 -0.26
N THR A 180 7.56 8.46 -1.32
CA THR A 180 8.76 9.31 -1.41
C THR A 180 8.36 10.68 -1.92
N ALA A 181 9.21 11.70 -1.74
CA ALA A 181 8.94 13.05 -2.25
C ALA A 181 8.69 13.05 -3.78
N ASP A 182 9.59 12.41 -4.54
CA ASP A 182 9.48 12.32 -6.01
C ASP A 182 8.29 11.48 -6.46
N GLY A 183 8.05 10.36 -5.79
CA GLY A 183 6.93 9.47 -6.09
C GLY A 183 5.59 10.16 -5.86
N TRP A 184 5.47 10.86 -4.74
CA TRP A 184 4.24 11.58 -4.41
C TRP A 184 4.01 12.80 -5.32
N ALA A 185 5.06 13.55 -5.65
CA ALA A 185 4.97 14.66 -6.60
C ALA A 185 4.51 14.17 -8.00
N SER A 186 5.08 13.05 -8.46
CA SER A 186 4.66 12.40 -9.70
C SER A 186 3.20 11.95 -9.65
N PHE A 187 2.77 11.37 -8.53
CA PHE A 187 1.38 10.96 -8.31
C PHE A 187 0.42 12.16 -8.33
N ALA A 188 0.73 13.24 -7.62
CA ALA A 188 -0.10 14.44 -7.58
C ALA A 188 -0.23 15.10 -8.97
N GLY A 189 0.87 15.16 -9.73
CA GLY A 189 0.84 15.61 -11.12
C GLY A 189 -0.01 14.71 -12.02
N GLY A 190 0.15 13.39 -11.88
CA GLY A 190 -0.68 12.39 -12.57
C GLY A 190 -2.16 12.53 -12.23
N PHE A 191 -2.49 12.75 -10.95
CA PHE A 191 -3.87 12.96 -10.51
C PHE A 191 -4.49 14.21 -11.15
N PHE A 192 -3.74 15.32 -11.24
CA PHE A 192 -4.22 16.54 -11.88
C PHE A 192 -4.57 16.30 -13.35
N PHE A 193 -3.63 15.75 -14.13
CA PHE A 193 -3.87 15.49 -15.56
C PHE A 193 -4.97 14.46 -15.80
N GLY A 194 -4.94 13.38 -15.04
CA GLY A 194 -5.98 12.36 -15.11
C GLY A 194 -7.36 12.92 -14.76
N GLY A 195 -7.43 13.72 -13.69
CA GLY A 195 -8.68 14.31 -13.23
C GLY A 195 -9.30 15.26 -14.22
N LEU A 196 -8.52 16.18 -14.77
CA LEU A 196 -9.01 17.09 -15.83
C LEU A 196 -9.42 16.32 -17.09
N SER A 197 -8.66 15.28 -17.46
CA SER A 197 -9.02 14.41 -18.59
C SER A 197 -10.33 13.66 -18.33
N GLY A 198 -10.53 13.17 -17.09
CA GLY A 198 -11.77 12.51 -16.68
C GLY A 198 -12.99 13.44 -16.74
N VAL A 199 -12.84 14.67 -16.28
CA VAL A 199 -13.88 15.71 -16.37
C VAL A 199 -14.22 16.01 -17.83
N ALA A 200 -13.21 16.24 -18.67
CA ALA A 200 -13.40 16.52 -20.11
C ALA A 200 -14.09 15.34 -20.80
N TRP A 201 -13.68 14.10 -20.49
CA TRP A 201 -14.26 12.91 -21.06
C TRP A 201 -15.73 12.73 -20.66
N ALA A 202 -16.05 12.95 -19.37
CA ALA A 202 -17.44 12.92 -18.90
C ALA A 202 -18.32 13.94 -19.63
N TYR A 203 -17.82 15.18 -19.82
CA TYR A 203 -18.52 16.22 -20.55
C TYR A 203 -18.79 15.81 -22.01
N ILE A 204 -17.79 15.25 -22.69
CA ILE A 204 -17.93 14.79 -24.07
C ILE A 204 -19.00 13.69 -24.18
N LEU A 205 -18.94 12.68 -23.29
CA LEU A 205 -19.90 11.56 -23.33
C LEU A 205 -21.34 11.99 -23.03
N LEU A 206 -21.51 12.90 -22.07
CA LEU A 206 -22.84 13.29 -21.57
C LEU A 206 -23.50 14.35 -22.46
N TYR A 207 -22.73 15.27 -22.99
CA TYR A 207 -23.29 16.51 -23.58
C TYR A 207 -22.92 16.73 -25.03
N VAL A 208 -21.78 16.22 -25.50
CA VAL A 208 -21.37 16.35 -26.90
C VAL A 208 -21.90 15.18 -27.73
N LEU A 209 -21.75 13.95 -27.21
CA LEU A 209 -22.24 12.74 -27.89
C LEU A 209 -23.71 12.42 -27.60
N ASP A 210 -24.32 13.14 -26.66
CA ASP A 210 -25.73 12.98 -26.25
C ASP A 210 -26.12 11.52 -25.96
N LEU A 211 -25.23 10.79 -25.30
CA LEU A 211 -25.49 9.41 -24.94
C LEU A 211 -26.64 9.32 -23.92
N PRO A 212 -27.46 8.24 -23.95
CA PRO A 212 -28.66 8.10 -23.13
C PRO A 212 -28.32 7.76 -21.65
N TYR A 213 -27.59 8.65 -20.97
CA TYR A 213 -27.35 8.52 -19.54
C TYR A 213 -28.44 9.24 -18.75
N PRO A 214 -28.81 8.75 -17.56
CA PRO A 214 -29.88 9.34 -16.74
C PRO A 214 -29.52 10.70 -16.13
N VAL A 215 -28.28 11.16 -16.32
CA VAL A 215 -27.74 12.40 -15.74
C VAL A 215 -27.71 13.48 -16.83
N LYS A 216 -28.86 14.12 -17.07
CA LYS A 216 -28.94 15.27 -17.98
C LYS A 216 -29.60 16.48 -17.29
#